data_fa39099abde0cb83d81c41ecd1f7997f
#
_entry.id   fa39099abde0cb83d81c41ecd1f7997f
#
_cell.length_a   1.000
_cell.length_b   1.000
_cell.length_c   1.000
_cell.angle_alpha   90.00
_cell.angle_beta   90.00
_cell.angle_gamma   90.00
#
_symmetry.space_group_name_H-M   'P 1'
#
loop_
_entity.id
_entity.type
_entity.pdbx_description
1 polymer ?
#
loop_
_entity_poly.entity_id
_entity_poly.type
_entity_poly.pdbx_seq_one_letter_code
_entity_poly.pdbx_strand_id
1 'polypeptide(L)'
;MDLPKYSVHRFIYELLFLFLFSSCTSDTVELGDTVILDCVQTEPSGIVPEDLYQVGSVTPTGSYPPFTKKLDVCGITLIAGDEISNSFMENVAQTINEMFIVNGNTDTLLQQTLLTNLYQYKTVIPLFYGEDWTMKPENESAWDALGDENSVCDIIMEGVPDPVMEVVEHILHHLTDIGLHYTYPADWGLTPSSRLYNVTQEAISLGYYDIAQYSDIPETGVRNRVILQEYAYWIIYTAWDLRENYGPAQSEWSMLTGNELLSKLPESYALFQETIPSVMTCPSQETLNLFQE
;
A
#
# COMPACT_ATOMS: atom_id res chain seq x y z
N MET A 1 30.04 -3.85 -10.99
CA MET A 1 29.33 -3.25 -12.14
C MET A 1 27.99 -2.87 -11.55
N ASP A 2 27.99 -1.66 -10.95
CA ASP A 2 26.87 -1.20 -10.14
C ASP A 2 25.71 -0.83 -11.06
N LEU A 3 24.57 -1.50 -10.89
CA LEU A 3 23.32 -1.11 -11.52
C LEU A 3 22.83 0.17 -10.80
N PRO A 4 22.35 1.19 -11.50
CA PRO A 4 21.80 2.36 -10.86
C PRO A 4 20.56 1.97 -10.05
N LYS A 5 20.60 2.17 -8.74
CA LYS A 5 19.43 2.11 -7.87
C LYS A 5 18.50 3.25 -8.29
N TYR A 6 17.35 2.92 -8.84
CA TYR A 6 16.34 3.90 -9.20
C TYR A 6 15.64 4.36 -7.92
N SER A 7 15.76 5.65 -7.63
CA SER A 7 15.02 6.29 -6.55
C SER A 7 13.52 6.17 -6.81
N VAL A 8 12.78 5.57 -5.89
CA VAL A 8 11.31 5.43 -5.87
C VAL A 8 10.60 6.78 -6.09
N HIS A 9 11.30 7.89 -5.80
CA HIS A 9 10.78 9.26 -5.82
C HIS A 9 10.45 9.85 -7.17
N ARG A 10 10.95 9.31 -8.26
CA ARG A 10 10.68 9.89 -9.58
C ARG A 10 9.36 9.41 -10.19
N PHE A 11 8.78 8.35 -9.66
CA PHE A 11 7.62 7.71 -10.28
C PHE A 11 6.27 8.21 -9.77
N ILE A 12 6.17 8.71 -8.54
CA ILE A 12 4.90 9.13 -7.95
C ILE A 12 4.42 10.47 -8.50
N TYR A 13 5.32 11.37 -8.95
CA TYR A 13 4.96 12.75 -9.33
C TYR A 13 4.68 13.01 -10.82
N GLU A 14 5.08 12.13 -11.73
CA GLU A 14 4.79 12.32 -13.15
C GLU A 14 3.40 11.81 -13.57
N LEU A 15 2.68 11.15 -12.71
CA LEU A 15 1.37 10.53 -12.99
C LEU A 15 0.18 11.51 -13.04
N LEU A 16 0.35 12.76 -12.57
CA LEU A 16 -0.79 13.70 -12.44
C LEU A 16 -0.94 14.73 -13.57
N PHE A 17 -0.02 14.84 -14.54
CA PHE A 17 -0.15 15.85 -15.60
C PHE A 17 0.47 15.39 -16.92
N LEU A 18 -0.32 14.73 -17.79
CA LEU A 18 -0.14 14.91 -19.26
C LEU A 18 -1.28 14.25 -20.06
N PHE A 19 -2.42 14.92 -20.17
CA PHE A 19 -3.33 14.68 -21.28
C PHE A 19 -2.82 15.49 -22.50
N LEU A 20 -2.05 14.88 -23.38
CA LEU A 20 -1.87 15.34 -24.75
C LEU A 20 -2.01 14.14 -25.71
N PHE A 21 -3.02 14.23 -26.55
CA PHE A 21 -3.30 13.31 -27.64
C PHE A 21 -2.08 13.04 -28.51
N SER A 22 -1.64 11.79 -28.59
CA SER A 22 -0.88 11.29 -29.72
C SER A 22 -1.42 9.94 -30.12
N SER A 23 -2.05 9.86 -31.27
CA SER A 23 -2.41 8.60 -31.90
C SER A 23 -1.13 7.90 -32.34
N CYS A 24 -0.92 6.64 -31.89
CA CYS A 24 -0.33 5.59 -32.69
C CYS A 24 -0.12 4.31 -31.88
N THR A 25 -0.58 3.21 -32.46
CA THR A 25 -0.32 1.81 -32.08
C THR A 25 -0.33 1.55 -30.59
N SER A 26 -1.44 1.05 -30.11
CA SER A 26 -1.56 0.52 -28.76
C SER A 26 -0.66 -0.71 -28.65
N ASP A 27 0.56 -0.53 -28.20
CA ASP A 27 1.24 -1.61 -27.49
C ASP A 27 0.41 -1.80 -26.22
N THR A 28 -0.45 -2.82 -26.24
CA THR A 28 -1.24 -3.19 -25.05
C THR A 28 -0.24 -3.56 -23.97
N VAL A 29 -0.19 -2.76 -22.90
CA VAL A 29 0.60 -3.10 -21.73
C VAL A 29 -0.03 -4.33 -21.12
N GLU A 30 0.75 -5.39 -20.97
CA GLU A 30 0.33 -6.65 -20.38
C GLU A 30 1.09 -6.89 -19.08
N LEU A 31 0.45 -7.57 -18.13
CA LEU A 31 1.10 -8.04 -16.93
C LEU A 31 2.10 -9.17 -17.33
N GLY A 32 3.39 -8.90 -17.15
CA GLY A 32 4.45 -9.84 -17.52
C GLY A 32 4.77 -10.85 -16.42
N ASP A 33 5.50 -11.91 -16.77
CA ASP A 33 5.79 -13.07 -15.91
C ASP A 33 6.86 -12.83 -14.82
N THR A 34 7.46 -11.65 -14.76
CA THR A 34 8.50 -11.32 -13.78
C THR A 34 7.98 -10.27 -12.81
N VAL A 35 8.12 -10.52 -11.51
CA VAL A 35 7.80 -9.57 -10.44
C VAL A 35 9.05 -9.36 -9.58
N ILE A 36 9.38 -8.09 -9.30
CA ILE A 36 10.50 -7.70 -8.44
C ILE A 36 9.97 -6.93 -7.25
N LEU A 37 10.12 -7.50 -6.08
CA LEU A 37 9.73 -6.89 -4.81
C LEU A 37 10.91 -6.07 -4.27
N ASP A 38 11.08 -4.86 -4.82
CA ASP A 38 12.23 -3.98 -4.58
C ASP A 38 12.07 -3.07 -3.34
N CYS A 39 10.86 -2.96 -2.81
CA CYS A 39 10.56 -2.12 -1.64
C CYS A 39 10.56 -2.88 -0.31
N VAL A 40 10.74 -4.21 -0.33
CA VAL A 40 10.66 -5.07 0.86
C VAL A 40 12.03 -5.66 1.19
N GLN A 41 12.35 -5.71 2.48
CA GLN A 41 13.55 -6.39 2.96
C GLN A 41 13.55 -7.87 2.56
N THR A 42 14.70 -8.40 2.15
CA THR A 42 14.81 -9.77 1.65
C THR A 42 14.68 -10.83 2.75
N GLU A 43 15.00 -10.47 3.99
CA GLU A 43 15.02 -11.39 5.12
C GLU A 43 14.33 -10.80 6.35
N PRO A 44 13.46 -11.57 7.02
CA PRO A 44 12.84 -11.14 8.26
C PRO A 44 13.89 -10.99 9.37
N SER A 45 13.76 -9.98 10.22
CA SER A 45 14.70 -9.68 11.28
C SER A 45 14.04 -9.10 12.52
N GLY A 46 14.76 -9.15 13.64
CA GLY A 46 14.29 -8.60 14.90
C GLY A 46 13.56 -9.61 15.79
N ILE A 47 13.48 -9.26 17.07
CA ILE A 47 12.77 -10.04 18.09
C ILE A 47 11.36 -9.49 18.16
N VAL A 48 10.38 -10.33 17.83
CA VAL A 48 8.96 -9.95 17.84
C VAL A 48 8.54 -9.57 19.27
N PRO A 49 7.90 -8.39 19.45
CA PRO A 49 7.34 -8.01 20.74
C PRO A 49 6.26 -8.98 21.22
N GLU A 50 6.07 -9.08 22.55
CA GLU A 50 5.03 -9.92 23.12
C GLU A 50 3.63 -9.46 22.71
N ASP A 51 3.43 -8.14 22.55
CA ASP A 51 2.18 -7.54 22.11
C ASP A 51 2.39 -6.76 20.80
N LEU A 52 1.93 -7.32 19.70
CA LEU A 52 1.96 -6.71 18.38
C LEU A 52 0.77 -5.76 18.10
N TYR A 53 -0.27 -5.76 18.96
CA TYR A 53 -1.44 -4.90 18.81
C TYR A 53 -1.27 -3.52 19.47
N GLN A 54 -0.08 -3.26 20.01
CA GLN A 54 0.19 -1.97 20.65
C GLN A 54 0.05 -0.81 19.69
N VAL A 55 -0.57 0.26 20.17
CA VAL A 55 -0.57 1.58 19.55
C VAL A 55 0.31 2.48 20.43
N GLY A 56 1.42 2.94 19.86
CA GLY A 56 2.31 3.89 20.52
C GLY A 56 1.75 5.30 20.54
N SER A 57 2.56 6.24 20.98
CA SER A 57 2.31 7.67 20.86
C SER A 57 3.40 8.31 20.00
N VAL A 58 3.12 9.49 19.45
CA VAL A 58 4.12 10.27 18.71
C VAL A 58 5.29 10.61 19.65
N THR A 59 6.49 10.21 19.26
CA THR A 59 7.73 10.45 20.01
C THR A 59 8.83 10.98 19.10
N PRO A 60 9.75 11.83 19.61
CA PRO A 60 10.94 12.20 18.86
C PRO A 60 11.79 10.97 18.51
N THR A 61 12.42 10.99 17.34
CA THR A 61 13.33 9.93 16.90
C THR A 61 14.60 10.49 16.26
N GLY A 62 15.71 9.79 16.39
CA GLY A 62 16.93 10.00 15.63
C GLY A 62 17.33 8.76 14.82
N SER A 63 16.48 7.72 14.83
CA SER A 63 16.76 6.44 14.16
C SER A 63 16.37 6.42 12.68
N TYR A 64 15.61 7.42 12.22
CA TYR A 64 15.08 7.47 10.84
C TYR A 64 15.37 8.83 10.18
N PRO A 65 16.65 9.25 10.04
CA PRO A 65 16.93 10.53 9.40
C PRO A 65 16.43 10.52 7.93
N PRO A 66 15.86 11.62 7.42
CA PRO A 66 15.79 12.95 8.04
C PRO A 66 14.54 13.19 8.91
N PHE A 67 13.74 12.17 9.19
CA PHE A 67 12.51 12.27 9.98
C PHE A 67 12.82 12.47 11.46
N THR A 68 12.01 13.28 12.13
CA THR A 68 12.21 13.71 13.53
C THR A 68 11.24 13.10 14.51
N LYS A 69 10.14 12.50 13.99
CA LYS A 69 9.08 11.88 14.79
C LYS A 69 8.78 10.47 14.32
N LYS A 70 8.35 9.62 15.26
CA LYS A 70 7.82 8.29 14.95
C LYS A 70 6.63 7.93 15.83
N LEU A 71 5.83 6.96 15.36
CA LEU A 71 4.78 6.27 16.10
C LEU A 71 4.76 4.81 15.65
N ASP A 72 4.81 3.88 16.59
CA ASP A 72 4.74 2.44 16.30
C ASP A 72 3.30 1.94 16.51
N VAL A 73 2.75 1.18 15.52
CA VAL A 73 1.38 0.64 15.57
C VAL A 73 1.29 -0.69 14.83
N CYS A 74 0.78 -1.72 15.48
CA CYS A 74 0.48 -3.02 14.86
C CYS A 74 1.63 -3.59 14.00
N GLY A 75 2.88 -3.50 14.48
CA GLY A 75 4.07 -3.98 13.77
C GLY A 75 4.60 -3.04 12.68
N ILE A 76 3.99 -1.88 12.48
CA ILE A 76 4.37 -0.84 11.52
C ILE A 76 4.96 0.35 12.27
N THR A 77 5.96 1.01 11.70
CA THR A 77 6.47 2.30 12.20
C THR A 77 6.09 3.43 11.24
N LEU A 78 5.30 4.38 11.72
CA LEU A 78 5.05 5.66 11.04
C LEU A 78 6.20 6.62 11.35
N ILE A 79 6.72 7.33 10.35
CA ILE A 79 7.78 8.32 10.53
C ILE A 79 7.39 9.63 9.85
N ALA A 80 7.77 10.78 10.45
CA ALA A 80 7.40 12.08 9.93
C ALA A 80 8.42 13.16 10.28
N GLY A 81 8.46 14.22 9.48
CA GLY A 81 9.12 15.48 9.81
C GLY A 81 8.26 16.36 10.74
N ASP A 82 8.80 17.53 11.11
CA ASP A 82 8.11 18.46 12.01
C ASP A 82 6.86 19.09 11.38
N GLU A 83 6.79 19.13 10.04
CA GLU A 83 5.69 19.69 9.25
C GLU A 83 4.39 18.86 9.36
N ILE A 84 4.48 17.58 9.66
CA ILE A 84 3.31 16.70 9.82
C ILE A 84 2.70 16.93 11.22
N SER A 85 1.39 17.06 11.29
CA SER A 85 0.70 17.20 12.57
C SER A 85 0.72 15.89 13.39
N ASN A 86 0.80 16.00 14.71
CA ASN A 86 0.72 14.81 15.55
C ASN A 86 -0.65 14.15 15.45
N SER A 87 -1.73 14.95 15.30
CA SER A 87 -3.08 14.45 15.13
C SER A 87 -3.23 13.62 13.85
N PHE A 88 -2.59 14.02 12.74
CA PHE A 88 -2.60 13.22 11.51
C PHE A 88 -1.91 11.87 11.71
N MET A 89 -0.72 11.85 12.33
CA MET A 89 -0.03 10.59 12.65
C MET A 89 -0.89 9.68 13.54
N GLU A 90 -1.55 10.24 14.55
CA GLU A 90 -2.43 9.52 15.48
C GLU A 90 -3.67 8.97 14.75
N ASN A 91 -4.26 9.74 13.81
CA ASN A 91 -5.40 9.31 13.00
C ASN A 91 -5.00 8.15 12.05
N VAL A 92 -3.83 8.24 11.40
CA VAL A 92 -3.30 7.14 10.58
C VAL A 92 -3.07 5.90 11.43
N ALA A 93 -2.47 6.04 12.61
CA ALA A 93 -2.27 4.92 13.52
C ALA A 93 -3.60 4.31 14.02
N GLN A 94 -4.61 5.13 14.29
CA GLN A 94 -5.96 4.65 14.65
C GLN A 94 -6.58 3.86 13.50
N THR A 95 -6.42 4.32 12.26
CA THR A 95 -6.91 3.61 11.05
C THR A 95 -6.26 2.23 10.93
N ILE A 96 -4.93 2.15 11.08
CA ILE A 96 -4.21 0.86 11.08
C ILE A 96 -4.71 -0.04 12.22
N ASN A 97 -4.83 0.49 13.44
CA ASN A 97 -5.28 -0.28 14.58
C ASN A 97 -6.69 -0.85 14.39
N GLU A 98 -7.60 -0.07 13.82
CA GLU A 98 -8.96 -0.53 13.52
C GLU A 98 -9.00 -1.64 12.48
N MET A 99 -8.07 -1.67 11.52
CA MET A 99 -7.97 -2.76 10.56
C MET A 99 -7.66 -4.10 11.23
N PHE A 100 -7.10 -4.10 12.44
CA PHE A 100 -6.71 -5.31 13.18
C PHE A 100 -7.57 -5.61 14.41
N ILE A 101 -8.75 -5.00 14.54
CA ILE A 101 -9.68 -5.32 15.61
C ILE A 101 -10.09 -6.80 15.53
N VAL A 102 -9.89 -7.53 16.64
CA VAL A 102 -10.32 -8.92 16.76
C VAL A 102 -11.84 -8.98 16.88
N ASN A 103 -12.48 -9.75 16.00
CA ASN A 103 -13.93 -9.96 15.99
C ASN A 103 -14.28 -11.43 15.80
N GLY A 104 -15.56 -11.76 15.62
CA GLY A 104 -16.04 -13.15 15.48
C GLY A 104 -15.54 -13.92 14.25
N ASN A 105 -15.02 -13.22 13.24
CA ASN A 105 -14.47 -13.81 12.01
C ASN A 105 -12.94 -13.93 12.05
N THR A 106 -12.27 -13.30 13.02
CA THR A 106 -10.80 -13.23 13.06
C THR A 106 -10.18 -14.58 13.41
N ASP A 107 -9.29 -15.06 12.55
CA ASP A 107 -8.30 -16.06 12.89
C ASP A 107 -7.10 -15.36 13.55
N THR A 108 -7.05 -15.40 14.87
CA THR A 108 -6.04 -14.68 15.65
C THR A 108 -4.61 -15.16 15.37
N LEU A 109 -4.42 -16.43 14.99
CA LEU A 109 -3.11 -16.96 14.65
C LEU A 109 -2.62 -16.41 13.31
N LEU A 110 -3.49 -16.38 12.30
CA LEU A 110 -3.17 -15.80 11.01
C LEU A 110 -2.96 -14.28 11.11
N GLN A 111 -3.80 -13.58 11.87
CA GLN A 111 -3.63 -12.15 12.09
C GLN A 111 -2.31 -11.84 12.81
N GLN A 112 -1.94 -12.59 13.85
CA GLN A 112 -0.63 -12.47 14.52
C GLN A 112 0.53 -12.77 13.57
N THR A 113 0.37 -13.74 12.66
CA THR A 113 1.38 -14.04 11.63
C THR A 113 1.56 -12.84 10.70
N LEU A 114 0.46 -12.20 10.27
CA LEU A 114 0.51 -10.99 9.44
C LEU A 114 1.23 -9.86 10.16
N LEU A 115 0.87 -9.56 11.42
CA LEU A 115 1.53 -8.52 12.22
C LEU A 115 3.02 -8.83 12.47
N THR A 116 3.35 -10.11 12.66
CA THR A 116 4.73 -10.58 12.79
C THR A 116 5.53 -10.30 11.51
N ASN A 117 4.96 -10.58 10.35
CA ASN A 117 5.59 -10.28 9.07
C ASN A 117 5.83 -8.77 8.91
N LEU A 118 4.81 -7.93 9.16
CA LEU A 118 4.97 -6.48 9.11
C LEU A 118 6.13 -6.00 10.00
N TYR A 119 6.21 -6.51 11.23
CA TYR A 119 7.27 -6.15 12.16
C TYR A 119 8.66 -6.64 11.72
N GLN A 120 8.78 -7.92 11.36
CA GLN A 120 10.07 -8.55 11.05
C GLN A 120 10.65 -8.09 9.71
N TYR A 121 9.80 -7.72 8.74
CA TYR A 121 10.23 -7.09 7.50
C TYR A 121 10.42 -5.57 7.65
N LYS A 122 10.36 -5.05 8.92
CA LYS A 122 10.61 -3.63 9.25
C LYS A 122 9.79 -2.67 8.40
N THR A 123 8.48 -2.87 8.41
CA THR A 123 7.56 -2.00 7.67
C THR A 123 7.58 -0.58 8.21
N VAL A 124 7.94 0.38 7.36
CA VAL A 124 8.00 1.80 7.67
C VAL A 124 7.17 2.58 6.67
N ILE A 125 6.27 3.43 7.16
CA ILE A 125 5.46 4.34 6.35
C ILE A 125 5.89 5.77 6.61
N PRO A 126 6.57 6.43 5.68
CA PRO A 126 6.89 7.85 5.77
C PRO A 126 5.65 8.71 5.51
N LEU A 127 5.50 9.79 6.29
CA LEU A 127 4.44 10.77 6.14
C LEU A 127 5.04 12.09 5.65
N PHE A 128 4.42 12.68 4.60
CA PHE A 128 4.84 13.93 3.99
C PHE A 128 3.69 14.94 3.97
N TYR A 129 3.98 16.20 3.70
CA TYR A 129 2.98 17.26 3.62
C TYR A 129 2.83 17.75 2.17
N GLY A 130 1.60 17.63 1.64
CA GLY A 130 1.24 18.12 0.31
C GLY A 130 1.80 17.29 -0.84
N GLU A 131 1.25 17.45 -2.03
CA GLU A 131 1.66 16.73 -3.25
C GLU A 131 3.04 17.17 -3.77
N ASP A 132 3.44 18.40 -3.47
CA ASP A 132 4.71 19.01 -3.97
C ASP A 132 5.93 18.72 -3.07
N TRP A 133 5.83 17.73 -2.16
CA TRP A 133 6.98 17.38 -1.33
C TRP A 133 8.16 16.91 -2.19
N THR A 134 9.36 17.26 -1.79
CA THR A 134 10.58 16.78 -2.43
C THR A 134 11.63 16.49 -1.37
N MET A 135 12.37 15.40 -1.56
CA MET A 135 13.53 15.15 -0.71
C MET A 135 14.62 16.18 -1.02
N LYS A 136 15.08 16.88 0.02
CA LYS A 136 16.19 17.83 -0.13
C LYS A 136 17.47 17.06 -0.48
N PRO A 137 18.33 17.61 -1.38
CA PRO A 137 19.56 16.91 -1.80
C PRO A 137 20.47 16.46 -0.65
N GLU A 138 20.52 17.23 0.44
CA GLU A 138 21.30 16.86 1.63
C GLU A 138 20.75 15.63 2.39
N ASN A 139 19.51 15.25 2.13
CA ASN A 139 18.82 14.13 2.77
C ASN A 139 18.72 12.89 1.88
N GLU A 140 19.11 12.95 0.60
CA GLU A 140 18.97 11.84 -0.35
C GLU A 140 19.67 10.57 0.14
N SER A 141 20.91 10.68 0.66
CA SER A 141 21.62 9.51 1.17
C SER A 141 21.00 8.89 2.42
N ALA A 142 20.33 9.69 3.26
CA ALA A 142 19.61 9.19 4.42
C ALA A 142 18.32 8.49 4.01
N TRP A 143 17.67 9.00 2.97
CA TRP A 143 16.51 8.37 2.36
C TRP A 143 16.85 7.03 1.71
N ASP A 144 17.94 6.96 0.94
CA ASP A 144 18.41 5.71 0.34
C ASP A 144 18.73 4.67 1.43
N ALA A 145 19.41 5.09 2.51
CA ALA A 145 19.71 4.23 3.65
C ALA A 145 18.44 3.74 4.37
N LEU A 146 17.40 4.58 4.47
CA LEU A 146 16.11 4.19 5.03
C LEU A 146 15.49 3.03 4.26
N GLY A 147 15.46 3.11 2.93
CA GLY A 147 14.96 2.05 2.06
C GLY A 147 15.85 0.79 2.04
N ASP A 148 17.18 0.96 2.22
CA ASP A 148 18.10 -0.17 2.34
C ASP A 148 17.92 -0.95 3.66
N GLU A 149 17.47 -0.30 4.73
CA GLU A 149 17.37 -0.87 6.08
C GLU A 149 15.94 -1.27 6.47
N ASN A 150 14.92 -0.76 5.76
CA ASN A 150 13.51 -0.97 6.07
C ASN A 150 12.70 -1.25 4.82
N SER A 151 11.51 -1.83 4.97
CA SER A 151 10.53 -1.97 3.90
C SER A 151 9.70 -0.69 3.81
N VAL A 152 9.90 0.06 2.73
CA VAL A 152 9.21 1.32 2.43
C VAL A 152 8.60 1.19 1.04
N CYS A 153 7.35 0.72 0.98
CA CYS A 153 6.70 0.44 -0.30
C CYS A 153 5.89 1.62 -0.82
N ASP A 154 5.53 2.54 0.07
CA ASP A 154 4.78 3.75 -0.28
C ASP A 154 4.91 4.83 0.80
N ILE A 155 4.24 5.97 0.60
CA ILE A 155 4.18 7.11 1.52
C ILE A 155 2.73 7.55 1.72
N ILE A 156 2.44 8.28 2.81
CA ILE A 156 1.13 8.92 3.03
C ILE A 156 1.33 10.44 3.10
N MET A 157 0.43 11.19 2.47
CA MET A 157 0.51 12.65 2.41
C MET A 157 -0.62 13.31 3.22
N GLU A 158 -0.24 14.23 4.13
CA GLU A 158 -1.17 15.14 4.81
C GLU A 158 -1.49 16.34 3.92
N GLY A 159 -2.76 16.75 3.85
CA GLY A 159 -3.16 17.99 3.16
C GLY A 159 -3.36 17.86 1.65
N VAL A 160 -3.61 16.66 1.15
CA VAL A 160 -3.92 16.38 -0.27
C VAL A 160 -5.42 16.13 -0.49
N PRO A 161 -5.93 16.19 -1.75
CA PRO A 161 -7.28 15.78 -2.09
C PRO A 161 -7.57 14.31 -1.74
N ASP A 162 -8.86 13.96 -1.61
CA ASP A 162 -9.31 12.59 -1.32
C ASP A 162 -8.60 11.91 -0.13
N PRO A 163 -8.49 12.60 1.04
CA PRO A 163 -7.57 12.20 2.11
C PRO A 163 -7.90 10.84 2.75
N VAL A 164 -9.14 10.36 2.66
CA VAL A 164 -9.52 9.02 3.13
C VAL A 164 -8.91 7.95 2.22
N MET A 165 -9.01 8.17 0.90
CA MET A 165 -8.41 7.25 -0.07
C MET A 165 -6.89 7.24 0.08
N GLU A 166 -6.26 8.42 0.10
CA GLU A 166 -4.82 8.59 0.32
C GLU A 166 -4.30 7.73 1.49
N VAL A 167 -4.95 7.83 2.65
CA VAL A 167 -4.50 7.11 3.84
C VAL A 167 -4.76 5.60 3.74
N VAL A 168 -5.97 5.19 3.33
CA VAL A 168 -6.33 3.76 3.30
C VAL A 168 -5.56 3.01 2.22
N GLU A 169 -5.42 3.60 1.03
CA GLU A 169 -4.67 3.05 -0.09
C GLU A 169 -3.23 2.74 0.31
N HIS A 170 -2.49 3.73 0.79
CA HIS A 170 -1.07 3.59 1.10
C HIS A 170 -0.80 2.73 2.34
N ILE A 171 -1.75 2.64 3.29
CA ILE A 171 -1.71 1.59 4.33
C ILE A 171 -1.86 0.20 3.67
N LEU A 172 -2.87 0.02 2.80
CA LEU A 172 -3.12 -1.26 2.14
C LEU A 172 -1.95 -1.71 1.27
N HIS A 173 -1.21 -0.80 0.62
CA HIS A 173 0.00 -1.14 -0.13
C HIS A 173 1.03 -1.85 0.76
N HIS A 174 1.30 -1.35 1.96
CA HIS A 174 2.22 -2.03 2.89
C HIS A 174 1.65 -3.34 3.44
N LEU A 175 0.33 -3.38 3.73
CA LEU A 175 -0.32 -4.58 4.21
C LEU A 175 -0.34 -5.69 3.15
N THR A 176 -0.51 -5.35 1.87
CA THR A 176 -0.53 -6.32 0.77
C THR A 176 0.87 -6.77 0.38
N ASP A 177 1.82 -5.83 0.21
CA ASP A 177 3.18 -6.14 -0.24
C ASP A 177 4.01 -6.90 0.79
N ILE A 178 3.69 -6.74 2.08
CA ILE A 178 4.44 -7.37 3.17
C ILE A 178 3.53 -8.34 3.93
N GLY A 179 2.50 -7.81 4.58
CA GLY A 179 1.64 -8.57 5.47
C GLY A 179 0.99 -9.78 4.79
N LEU A 180 0.17 -9.53 3.76
CA LEU A 180 -0.55 -10.57 3.02
C LEU A 180 0.40 -11.41 2.15
N HIS A 181 1.39 -10.80 1.50
CA HIS A 181 2.38 -11.50 0.68
C HIS A 181 3.03 -12.68 1.42
N TYR A 182 3.48 -12.45 2.66
CA TYR A 182 4.16 -13.49 3.44
C TYR A 182 3.21 -14.36 4.27
N THR A 183 1.98 -13.89 4.54
CA THR A 183 0.98 -14.67 5.29
C THR A 183 0.22 -15.63 4.39
N TYR A 184 -0.11 -15.20 3.17
CA TYR A 184 -0.87 -15.94 2.18
C TYR A 184 -0.12 -15.99 0.83
N PRO A 185 1.07 -16.61 0.75
CA PRO A 185 1.91 -16.52 -0.46
C PRO A 185 1.27 -17.12 -1.71
N ALA A 186 0.37 -18.10 -1.55
CA ALA A 186 -0.36 -18.69 -2.68
C ALA A 186 -1.51 -17.80 -3.17
N ASP A 187 -2.11 -17.02 -2.27
CA ASP A 187 -3.26 -16.17 -2.56
C ASP A 187 -2.82 -14.74 -2.91
N TRP A 188 -2.13 -14.07 -1.99
CA TRP A 188 -1.73 -12.65 -2.08
C TRP A 188 -0.26 -12.43 -2.43
N GLY A 189 0.48 -13.50 -2.76
CA GLY A 189 1.88 -13.34 -3.15
C GLY A 189 2.04 -12.44 -4.38
N LEU A 190 2.98 -11.49 -4.35
CA LEU A 190 3.38 -10.71 -5.52
C LEU A 190 4.29 -11.57 -6.40
N THR A 191 3.72 -12.61 -6.99
CA THR A 191 4.41 -13.59 -7.83
C THR A 191 3.50 -14.09 -8.95
N PRO A 192 4.04 -14.51 -10.10
CA PRO A 192 3.25 -15.01 -11.22
C PRO A 192 2.43 -16.27 -10.93
N SER A 193 2.71 -16.95 -9.82
CA SER A 193 2.01 -18.18 -9.42
C SER A 193 0.88 -17.95 -8.43
N SER A 194 0.69 -16.73 -7.95
CA SER A 194 -0.34 -16.41 -6.96
C SER A 194 -1.74 -16.31 -7.56
N ARG A 195 -2.73 -16.43 -6.70
CA ARG A 195 -4.12 -16.19 -7.08
C ARG A 195 -4.35 -14.71 -7.42
N LEU A 196 -3.74 -13.78 -6.67
CA LEU A 196 -3.76 -12.34 -6.96
C LEU A 196 -3.32 -12.06 -8.40
N TYR A 197 -2.19 -12.62 -8.83
CA TYR A 197 -1.71 -12.45 -10.21
C TYR A 197 -2.75 -12.90 -11.25
N ASN A 198 -3.37 -14.06 -11.03
CA ASN A 198 -4.35 -14.60 -11.96
C ASN A 198 -5.62 -13.74 -12.07
N VAL A 199 -6.15 -13.26 -10.93
CA VAL A 199 -7.33 -12.39 -10.93
C VAL A 199 -7.02 -10.99 -11.46
N THR A 200 -5.79 -10.50 -11.29
CA THR A 200 -5.32 -9.24 -11.92
C THR A 200 -5.32 -9.38 -13.44
N GLN A 201 -4.77 -10.45 -13.98
CA GLN A 201 -4.80 -10.71 -15.43
C GLN A 201 -6.22 -10.82 -15.97
N GLU A 202 -7.12 -11.46 -15.25
CA GLU A 202 -8.53 -11.53 -15.62
C GLU A 202 -9.15 -10.13 -15.72
N ALA A 203 -8.96 -9.28 -14.71
CA ALA A 203 -9.51 -7.93 -14.70
C ALA A 203 -8.96 -7.05 -15.83
N ILE A 204 -7.66 -7.14 -16.14
CA ILE A 204 -7.03 -6.47 -17.28
C ILE A 204 -7.65 -6.96 -18.59
N SER A 205 -7.74 -8.28 -18.79
CA SER A 205 -8.25 -8.88 -20.02
C SER A 205 -9.70 -8.54 -20.30
N LEU A 206 -10.51 -8.33 -19.25
CA LEU A 206 -11.92 -7.92 -19.33
C LEU A 206 -12.10 -6.39 -19.42
N GLY A 207 -11.02 -5.61 -19.34
CA GLY A 207 -11.02 -4.15 -19.43
C GLY A 207 -11.62 -3.45 -18.20
N TYR A 208 -11.62 -4.11 -17.04
CA TYR A 208 -12.05 -3.53 -15.77
C TYR A 208 -10.92 -2.85 -15.00
N TYR A 209 -9.66 -3.19 -15.34
CA TYR A 209 -8.47 -2.58 -14.81
C TYR A 209 -7.55 -2.12 -15.95
N ASP A 210 -7.38 -0.80 -16.10
CA ASP A 210 -6.55 -0.20 -17.15
C ASP A 210 -5.14 0.07 -16.61
N ILE A 211 -4.17 -0.65 -17.14
CA ILE A 211 -2.77 -0.56 -16.71
C ILE A 211 -1.89 0.31 -17.61
N ALA A 212 -2.48 1.06 -18.55
CA ALA A 212 -1.72 1.86 -19.51
C ALA A 212 -0.83 2.92 -18.85
N GLN A 213 -1.29 3.49 -17.72
CA GLN A 213 -0.52 4.49 -16.95
C GLN A 213 0.81 3.96 -16.38
N TYR A 214 0.92 2.65 -16.15
CA TYR A 214 2.16 2.05 -15.62
C TYR A 214 3.23 1.79 -16.69
N SER A 215 2.94 2.10 -17.98
CA SER A 215 3.87 1.93 -19.10
C SER A 215 5.19 2.71 -18.94
N ASP A 216 5.14 3.80 -18.17
CA ASP A 216 6.30 4.67 -17.92
C ASP A 216 7.30 4.07 -16.91
N ILE A 217 6.93 3.00 -16.20
CA ILE A 217 7.85 2.25 -15.33
C ILE A 217 8.76 1.37 -16.22
N PRO A 218 10.06 1.68 -16.35
CA PRO A 218 10.92 1.04 -17.35
C PRO A 218 11.30 -0.39 -17.00
N GLU A 219 11.44 -0.70 -15.70
CA GLU A 219 11.78 -2.03 -15.22
C GLU A 219 10.50 -2.90 -15.14
N THR A 220 10.39 -3.88 -16.03
CA THR A 220 9.19 -4.71 -16.16
C THR A 220 8.80 -5.41 -14.85
N GLY A 221 9.78 -5.91 -14.10
CA GLY A 221 9.49 -6.62 -12.84
C GLY A 221 8.97 -5.69 -11.75
N VAL A 222 9.48 -4.45 -11.68
CA VAL A 222 8.99 -3.40 -10.77
C VAL A 222 7.59 -2.95 -11.20
N ARG A 223 7.38 -2.71 -12.50
CA ARG A 223 6.07 -2.37 -13.05
C ARG A 223 5.02 -3.43 -12.69
N ASN A 224 5.33 -4.71 -12.84
CA ASN A 224 4.41 -5.79 -12.50
C ASN A 224 4.10 -5.82 -11.01
N ARG A 225 5.08 -5.53 -10.14
CA ARG A 225 4.84 -5.40 -8.70
C ARG A 225 3.86 -4.26 -8.43
N VAL A 226 4.07 -3.07 -9.01
CA VAL A 226 3.15 -1.92 -8.83
C VAL A 226 1.74 -2.28 -9.31
N ILE A 227 1.59 -2.88 -10.49
CA ILE A 227 0.27 -3.31 -11.01
C ILE A 227 -0.44 -4.27 -10.04
N LEU A 228 0.28 -5.21 -9.45
CA LEU A 228 -0.29 -6.16 -8.48
C LEU A 228 -0.63 -5.48 -7.15
N GLN A 229 0.20 -4.58 -6.66
CA GLN A 229 0.00 -3.76 -5.46
C GLN A 229 -1.28 -2.94 -5.58
N GLU A 230 -1.43 -2.19 -6.66
CA GLU A 230 -2.61 -1.38 -6.95
C GLU A 230 -3.87 -2.25 -7.07
N TYR A 231 -3.78 -3.37 -7.79
CA TYR A 231 -4.93 -4.25 -7.93
C TYR A 231 -5.35 -4.87 -6.58
N ALA A 232 -4.40 -5.25 -5.73
CA ALA A 232 -4.67 -5.78 -4.41
C ALA A 232 -5.41 -4.75 -3.53
N TYR A 233 -4.98 -3.50 -3.56
CA TYR A 233 -5.68 -2.39 -2.93
C TYR A 233 -7.10 -2.25 -3.46
N TRP A 234 -7.30 -2.18 -4.79
CA TRP A 234 -8.61 -2.01 -5.39
C TRP A 234 -9.61 -3.11 -5.00
N ILE A 235 -9.18 -4.37 -4.93
CA ILE A 235 -10.04 -5.47 -4.47
C ILE A 235 -10.55 -5.19 -3.06
N ILE A 236 -9.65 -4.88 -2.12
CA ILE A 236 -9.99 -4.70 -0.71
C ILE A 236 -10.85 -3.46 -0.51
N TYR A 237 -10.42 -2.32 -1.08
CA TYR A 237 -11.08 -1.03 -0.96
C TYR A 237 -12.51 -1.05 -1.53
N THR A 238 -12.68 -1.71 -2.69
CA THR A 238 -14.00 -1.87 -3.33
C THR A 238 -14.89 -2.85 -2.57
N ALA A 239 -14.33 -3.97 -2.09
CA ALA A 239 -15.10 -4.94 -1.31
C ALA A 239 -15.56 -4.39 0.05
N TRP A 240 -14.88 -3.38 0.59
CA TRP A 240 -15.29 -2.60 1.76
C TRP A 240 -16.29 -1.47 1.43
N ASP A 241 -16.73 -1.34 0.17
CA ASP A 241 -17.58 -0.25 -0.36
C ASP A 241 -16.99 1.17 -0.16
N LEU A 242 -15.68 1.29 0.04
CA LEU A 242 -15.01 2.58 0.20
C LEU A 242 -14.85 3.31 -1.13
N ARG A 243 -14.73 2.57 -2.25
CA ARG A 243 -14.55 3.16 -3.58
C ARG A 243 -15.73 4.06 -3.99
N GLU A 244 -16.97 3.66 -3.69
CA GLU A 244 -18.16 4.46 -3.99
C GLU A 244 -18.19 5.75 -3.14
N ASN A 245 -17.76 5.66 -1.88
CA ASN A 245 -17.91 6.75 -0.92
C ASN A 245 -16.74 7.76 -0.94
N TYR A 246 -15.51 7.29 -1.22
CA TYR A 246 -14.29 8.07 -1.07
C TYR A 246 -13.34 7.99 -2.26
N GLY A 247 -13.65 7.23 -3.28
CA GLY A 247 -12.77 7.11 -4.45
C GLY A 247 -12.93 8.28 -5.43
N PRO A 248 -11.94 8.47 -6.33
CA PRO A 248 -11.97 9.53 -7.31
C PRO A 248 -13.06 9.31 -8.35
N ALA A 249 -13.49 10.38 -9.00
CA ALA A 249 -14.50 10.32 -10.04
C ALA A 249 -14.08 9.49 -11.27
N GLN A 250 -12.78 9.42 -11.53
CA GLN A 250 -12.16 8.64 -12.61
C GLN A 250 -10.89 7.96 -12.09
N SER A 251 -10.70 6.71 -12.47
CA SER A 251 -9.47 5.95 -12.17
C SER A 251 -9.31 4.83 -13.20
N GLU A 252 -8.20 4.14 -13.14
CA GLU A 252 -7.90 2.91 -13.89
C GLU A 252 -8.83 1.75 -13.53
N TRP A 253 -9.51 1.84 -12.39
CA TRP A 253 -10.41 0.83 -11.86
C TRP A 253 -11.88 1.20 -12.05
N SER A 254 -12.68 0.27 -12.57
CA SER A 254 -14.07 0.56 -12.97
C SER A 254 -15.16 0.06 -12.01
N MET A 255 -14.81 -0.73 -10.98
CA MET A 255 -15.79 -1.20 -10.00
C MET A 255 -15.96 -0.19 -8.88
N LEU A 256 -17.20 0.02 -8.43
CA LEU A 256 -17.53 0.97 -7.36
C LEU A 256 -17.89 0.29 -6.04
N THR A 257 -18.48 -0.90 -6.08
CA THR A 257 -18.99 -1.59 -4.89
C THR A 257 -18.58 -3.06 -4.83
N GLY A 258 -18.61 -3.65 -3.64
CA GLY A 258 -18.39 -5.09 -3.44
C GLY A 258 -19.39 -5.95 -4.22
N ASN A 259 -20.63 -5.48 -4.40
CA ASN A 259 -21.63 -6.17 -5.22
C ASN A 259 -21.27 -6.18 -6.72
N GLU A 260 -20.72 -5.08 -7.23
CA GLU A 260 -20.21 -5.05 -8.60
C GLU A 260 -18.99 -5.97 -8.77
N LEU A 261 -18.06 -5.93 -7.81
CA LEU A 261 -16.91 -6.82 -7.81
C LEU A 261 -17.35 -8.29 -7.82
N LEU A 262 -18.27 -8.69 -6.93
CA LEU A 262 -18.84 -10.05 -6.91
C LEU A 262 -19.48 -10.43 -8.25
N SER A 263 -20.21 -9.51 -8.87
CA SER A 263 -20.96 -9.80 -10.11
C SER A 263 -20.07 -9.91 -11.34
N LYS A 264 -19.02 -9.07 -11.43
CA LYS A 264 -18.21 -8.91 -12.65
C LYS A 264 -16.87 -9.65 -12.56
N LEU A 265 -16.30 -9.75 -11.35
CA LEU A 265 -15.02 -10.40 -11.06
C LEU A 265 -15.16 -11.31 -9.82
N PRO A 266 -15.94 -12.41 -9.94
CA PRO A 266 -16.27 -13.28 -8.80
C PRO A 266 -15.04 -13.92 -8.15
N GLU A 267 -13.97 -14.20 -8.91
CA GLU A 267 -12.74 -14.77 -8.36
C GLU A 267 -11.95 -13.75 -7.53
N SER A 268 -11.95 -12.47 -7.93
CA SER A 268 -11.37 -11.38 -7.11
C SER A 268 -12.14 -11.19 -5.81
N TYR A 269 -13.48 -11.22 -5.89
CA TYR A 269 -14.30 -11.14 -4.68
C TYR A 269 -14.12 -12.37 -3.77
N ALA A 270 -13.98 -13.57 -4.35
CA ALA A 270 -13.73 -14.80 -3.60
C ALA A 270 -12.36 -14.76 -2.90
N LEU A 271 -11.30 -14.24 -3.57
CA LEU A 271 -10.00 -14.01 -2.95
C LEU A 271 -10.12 -13.14 -1.70
N PHE A 272 -10.82 -12.00 -1.80
CA PHE A 272 -11.11 -11.13 -0.65
C PHE A 272 -11.90 -11.87 0.43
N GLN A 273 -13.04 -12.46 0.08
CA GLN A 273 -13.99 -13.04 1.04
C GLN A 273 -13.40 -14.21 1.84
N GLU A 274 -12.53 -14.99 1.23
CA GLU A 274 -11.93 -16.18 1.84
C GLU A 274 -10.74 -15.85 2.75
N THR A 275 -10.12 -14.67 2.57
CA THR A 275 -8.86 -14.36 3.27
C THR A 275 -8.97 -13.12 4.16
N ILE A 276 -9.40 -11.99 3.62
CA ILE A 276 -9.32 -10.69 4.32
C ILE A 276 -10.13 -10.62 5.61
N PRO A 277 -11.42 -11.08 5.69
CA PRO A 277 -12.17 -10.98 6.93
C PRO A 277 -11.60 -11.78 8.10
N SER A 278 -10.70 -12.75 7.82
CA SER A 278 -10.02 -13.53 8.85
C SER A 278 -8.84 -12.80 9.49
N VAL A 279 -8.30 -11.75 8.86
CA VAL A 279 -7.11 -11.04 9.34
C VAL A 279 -7.26 -9.53 9.44
N MET A 280 -8.23 -8.94 8.71
CA MET A 280 -8.45 -7.49 8.68
C MET A 280 -9.93 -7.13 8.63
N THR A 281 -10.26 -5.93 9.10
CA THR A 281 -11.59 -5.32 9.01
C THR A 281 -11.51 -3.94 8.38
N CYS A 282 -12.62 -3.50 7.75
CA CYS A 282 -12.74 -2.11 7.30
C CYS A 282 -12.70 -1.17 8.51
N PRO A 283 -11.92 -0.08 8.46
CA PRO A 283 -11.99 0.97 9.48
C PRO A 283 -13.39 1.56 9.60
N SER A 284 -13.72 2.05 10.80
CA SER A 284 -15.02 2.65 11.05
C SER A 284 -15.21 3.96 10.30
N GLN A 285 -16.47 4.29 9.95
CA GLN A 285 -16.81 5.58 9.36
C GLN A 285 -16.37 6.77 10.26
N GLU A 286 -16.40 6.60 11.58
CA GLU A 286 -15.95 7.62 12.53
C GLU A 286 -14.47 7.93 12.36
N THR A 287 -13.63 6.89 12.27
CA THR A 287 -12.19 7.04 12.04
C THR A 287 -11.89 7.63 10.66
N LEU A 288 -12.55 7.15 9.60
CA LEU A 288 -12.35 7.69 8.25
C LEU A 288 -12.73 9.18 8.16
N ASN A 289 -13.75 9.63 8.89
CA ASN A 289 -14.15 11.04 8.92
C ASN A 289 -13.11 11.97 9.56
N LEU A 290 -12.16 11.46 10.36
CA LEU A 290 -11.08 12.28 10.93
C LEU A 290 -10.17 12.92 9.87
N PHE A 291 -10.18 12.40 8.65
CA PHE A 291 -9.40 12.95 7.54
C PHE A 291 -10.17 13.98 6.71
N GLN A 292 -11.48 14.16 6.94
CA GLN A 292 -12.33 15.08 6.18
C GLN A 292 -12.53 16.44 6.91
N GLU A 293 -12.02 16.60 8.12
CA GLU A 293 -12.06 17.83 8.91
C GLU A 293 -10.84 18.73 8.63
#